data_ca1e4654ce5d26a9e90931cb4ee46d51
#
_entry.id   ca1e4654ce5d26a9e90931cb4ee46d51
#
_cell.length_a   1.000
_cell.length_b   1.000
_cell.length_c   1.000
_cell.angle_alpha   90.00
_cell.angle_beta   90.00
_cell.angle_gamma   90.00
#
_symmetry.space_group_name_H-M   'P 1'
#
loop_
_entity.id
_entity.type
_entity.pdbx_description
1 polymer ?
#
loop_
_entity_poly.entity_id
_entity_poly.type
_entity_poly.pdbx_seq_one_letter_code
_entity_poly.pdbx_strand_id
1 'polypeptide(L)'
;MKKGEIYEGRVQEVLFPDKAIVVTDEGETAQVKYGIPGQKIRFRVKKKRKEKIEGILLEVLEKSADETACLCEWAGKCGGCLYQTLPYEKQLAIKEAQIKKMLDNGGTDYTFEGIVSSPVVSGYRNKVELTFGDSYMGGPLALGMHQRGSFYDIAGIETCQIMTPDMRMAAMAVLDHFSKLNIPFYHRMRHEGVLRHLLLRSSAATGELLVAVVASSQADASTMQLAELTEKLKALPLEGSLAGVLHITNDSLADVVQSDHTEVLYGKDWITEKLLGLSFCVTLFSFFQTNSRGAELLYQTVRDYIGETNQKVIFDLYSGTGTIAQILAPVAKHVTGVEIVEEAVEAARVNAKLNGLDNCSFIAGDVLKVVDDLTEKPDLIVLDPPRDGIHPKALPKIIAFDVPTIVYVSCKPTSLVRDREVLEAAGYRMVKARAVDMFPATGGIETVALFLKK
;
A
#
# COMPACT_ATOMS: atom_id res chain seq x y z
N MET A 1 29.17 15.37 -14.92
CA MET A 1 28.82 15.61 -13.47
C MET A 1 29.78 14.89 -12.54
N LYS A 2 30.17 15.48 -11.39
CA LYS A 2 31.05 14.90 -10.36
C LYS A 2 30.30 14.66 -9.05
N LYS A 3 30.69 13.61 -8.29
CA LYS A 3 30.09 13.29 -6.99
C LYS A 3 30.28 14.44 -5.99
N GLY A 4 29.23 14.81 -5.26
CA GLY A 4 29.20 15.88 -4.27
C GLY A 4 28.86 17.26 -4.83
N GLU A 5 29.06 17.49 -6.13
CA GLU A 5 28.75 18.77 -6.77
C GLU A 5 27.24 18.94 -7.01
N ILE A 6 26.84 20.21 -7.13
CA ILE A 6 25.44 20.62 -7.35
C ILE A 6 25.26 20.99 -8.82
N TYR A 7 24.16 20.55 -9.41
CA TYR A 7 23.76 20.82 -10.77
C TYR A 7 22.29 21.22 -10.85
N GLU A 8 21.95 21.87 -11.96
CA GLU A 8 20.56 22.19 -12.30
C GLU A 8 20.18 21.44 -13.58
N GLY A 9 18.92 21.14 -13.73
CA GLY A 9 18.40 20.49 -14.93
C GLY A 9 16.89 20.37 -14.93
N ARG A 10 16.34 20.00 -16.06
CA ARG A 10 14.90 19.84 -16.28
C ARG A 10 14.50 18.37 -16.23
N VAL A 11 13.46 18.06 -15.48
CA VAL A 11 12.87 16.73 -15.41
C VAL A 11 12.17 16.43 -16.73
N GLN A 12 12.60 15.38 -17.43
CA GLN A 12 12.01 14.96 -18.71
C GLN A 12 10.91 13.92 -18.49
N GLU A 13 11.17 12.90 -17.70
CA GLU A 13 10.23 11.83 -17.37
C GLU A 13 10.46 11.31 -15.96
N VAL A 14 9.51 10.52 -15.46
CA VAL A 14 9.66 9.81 -14.19
C VAL A 14 9.52 8.32 -14.42
N LEU A 15 10.54 7.56 -14.07
CA LEU A 15 10.52 6.10 -14.05
C LEU A 15 9.92 5.60 -12.74
N PHE A 16 9.24 4.48 -12.80
CA PHE A 16 8.62 3.85 -11.64
C PHE A 16 9.62 3.58 -10.50
N PRO A 17 9.25 3.80 -9.24
CA PRO A 17 8.04 4.51 -8.79
C PRO A 17 8.22 6.04 -8.70
N ASP A 18 9.47 6.54 -8.57
CA ASP A 18 9.76 7.92 -8.16
C ASP A 18 11.08 8.48 -8.73
N LYS A 19 11.66 7.86 -9.77
CA LYS A 19 12.97 8.23 -10.31
C LYS A 19 12.82 9.17 -11.50
N ALA A 20 12.90 10.48 -11.23
CA ALA A 20 12.93 11.50 -12.27
C ALA A 20 14.23 11.42 -13.09
N ILE A 21 14.13 11.42 -14.39
CA ILE A 21 15.25 11.59 -15.33
C ILE A 21 15.41 13.08 -15.57
N VAL A 22 16.54 13.61 -15.13
CA VAL A 22 16.89 15.02 -15.21
C VAL A 22 17.96 15.22 -16.25
N VAL A 23 17.76 16.17 -17.15
CA VAL A 23 18.75 16.56 -18.16
C VAL A 23 19.24 17.96 -17.82
N THR A 24 20.57 18.14 -17.70
CA THR A 24 21.21 19.46 -17.50
C THR A 24 21.27 20.24 -18.80
N ASP A 25 21.59 21.52 -18.74
CA ASP A 25 21.76 22.38 -19.92
C ASP A 25 22.91 21.90 -20.81
N GLU A 26 23.90 21.17 -20.26
CA GLU A 26 25.00 20.54 -20.99
C GLU A 26 24.65 19.17 -21.58
N GLY A 27 23.41 18.71 -21.41
CA GLY A 27 22.90 17.44 -21.92
C GLY A 27 23.28 16.20 -21.09
N GLU A 28 23.90 16.37 -19.91
CA GLU A 28 24.20 15.26 -19.02
C GLU A 28 22.92 14.80 -18.29
N THR A 29 22.78 13.49 -18.08
CA THR A 29 21.58 12.88 -17.49
C THR A 29 21.84 12.37 -16.08
N ALA A 30 20.89 12.62 -15.15
CA ALA A 30 20.90 12.08 -13.79
C ALA A 30 19.51 11.53 -13.39
N GLN A 31 19.51 10.56 -12.48
CA GLN A 31 18.30 10.08 -11.81
C GLN A 31 18.16 10.77 -10.45
N VAL A 32 17.07 11.47 -10.23
CA VAL A 32 16.77 12.19 -8.99
C VAL A 32 15.39 11.75 -8.50
N LYS A 33 15.27 11.43 -7.21
CA LYS A 33 13.95 11.08 -6.65
C LYS A 33 13.05 12.31 -6.50
N TYR A 34 11.73 12.08 -6.57
CA TYR A 34 10.68 13.04 -6.25
C TYR A 34 10.49 14.22 -7.23
N GLY A 35 11.14 14.21 -8.37
CA GLY A 35 10.88 15.22 -9.41
C GLY A 35 9.58 14.94 -10.16
N ILE A 36 8.95 16.01 -10.66
CA ILE A 36 7.76 15.98 -11.53
C ILE A 36 8.18 16.40 -12.94
N PRO A 37 7.68 15.76 -14.02
CA PRO A 37 8.01 16.14 -15.38
C PRO A 37 7.77 17.63 -15.66
N GLY A 38 8.73 18.28 -16.33
CA GLY A 38 8.70 19.71 -16.63
C GLY A 38 9.29 20.62 -15.55
N GLN A 39 9.50 20.16 -14.31
CA GLN A 39 10.19 20.94 -13.27
C GLN A 39 11.65 21.24 -13.66
N LYS A 40 12.14 22.46 -13.38
CA LYS A 40 13.57 22.73 -13.29
C LYS A 40 13.98 22.55 -11.82
N ILE A 41 14.96 21.70 -11.58
CA ILE A 41 15.39 21.32 -10.23
C ILE A 41 16.87 21.53 -10.03
N ARG A 42 17.25 21.80 -8.79
CA ARG A 42 18.64 21.76 -8.29
C ARG A 42 18.86 20.48 -7.52
N PHE A 43 19.91 19.76 -7.84
CA PHE A 43 20.22 18.48 -7.20
C PHE A 43 21.72 18.34 -6.94
N ARG A 44 22.06 17.55 -5.92
CA ARG A 44 23.46 17.20 -5.60
C ARG A 44 23.71 15.75 -6.01
N VAL A 45 24.80 15.51 -6.73
CA VAL A 45 25.19 14.16 -7.12
C VAL A 45 25.62 13.35 -5.91
N LYS A 46 24.84 12.30 -5.59
CA LYS A 46 25.11 11.36 -4.49
C LYS A 46 26.07 10.26 -4.90
N LYS A 47 25.88 9.73 -6.11
CA LYS A 47 26.58 8.55 -6.59
C LYS A 47 26.75 8.61 -8.11
N LYS A 48 27.95 8.19 -8.56
CA LYS A 48 28.24 8.01 -9.97
C LYS A 48 28.83 6.60 -10.17
N ARG A 49 28.20 5.78 -11.01
CA ARG A 49 28.69 4.47 -11.42
C ARG A 49 28.57 4.35 -12.92
N LYS A 50 29.71 4.25 -13.63
CA LYS A 50 29.74 4.24 -15.09
C LYS A 50 28.90 5.41 -15.64
N GLU A 51 27.91 5.11 -16.46
CA GLU A 51 26.98 6.10 -17.04
C GLU A 51 25.80 6.49 -16.14
N LYS A 52 25.60 5.79 -15.03
CA LYS A 52 24.48 6.06 -14.12
C LYS A 52 24.85 7.04 -13.03
N ILE A 53 24.17 8.20 -13.02
CA ILE A 53 24.32 9.27 -12.03
C ILE A 53 23.05 9.33 -11.19
N GLU A 54 23.20 9.25 -9.86
CA GLU A 54 22.10 9.38 -8.90
C GLU A 54 22.28 10.68 -8.11
N GLY A 55 21.22 11.50 -8.06
CA GLY A 55 21.18 12.77 -7.34
C GLY A 55 20.17 12.79 -6.20
N ILE A 56 20.37 13.76 -5.31
CA ILE A 56 19.43 14.12 -4.26
C ILE A 56 18.81 15.46 -4.64
N LEU A 57 17.48 15.55 -4.69
CA LEU A 57 16.75 16.79 -4.89
C LEU A 57 17.06 17.75 -3.74
N LEU A 58 17.48 18.95 -4.05
CA LEU A 58 17.71 20.03 -3.10
C LEU A 58 16.58 21.04 -3.14
N GLU A 59 16.17 21.44 -4.36
CA GLU A 59 15.22 22.52 -4.56
C GLU A 59 14.50 22.38 -5.91
N VAL A 60 13.24 22.75 -5.97
CA VAL A 60 12.48 22.99 -7.20
C VAL A 60 12.58 24.46 -7.54
N LEU A 61 13.35 24.78 -8.60
CA LEU A 61 13.61 26.16 -9.04
C LEU A 61 12.43 26.73 -9.85
N GLU A 62 11.87 25.89 -10.73
CA GLU A 62 10.67 26.21 -11.51
C GLU A 62 9.68 25.05 -11.43
N LYS A 63 8.42 25.36 -11.10
CA LYS A 63 7.34 24.37 -11.14
C LYS A 63 7.06 23.92 -12.57
N SER A 64 6.52 22.72 -12.73
CA SER A 64 5.97 22.27 -14.00
C SER A 64 4.73 23.12 -14.34
N ALA A 65 4.49 23.34 -15.64
CA ALA A 65 3.29 24.02 -16.13
C ALA A 65 2.00 23.24 -15.77
N ASP A 66 2.11 21.93 -15.53
CA ASP A 66 0.98 21.09 -15.13
C ASP A 66 0.69 21.16 -13.61
N GLU A 67 1.56 21.76 -12.81
CA GLU A 67 1.35 21.84 -11.35
C GLU A 67 0.31 22.90 -10.97
N THR A 68 -0.59 22.53 -10.08
CA THR A 68 -1.63 23.38 -9.50
C THR A 68 -1.42 23.54 -8.00
N ALA A 69 -2.15 24.48 -7.40
CA ALA A 69 -2.23 24.57 -5.94
C ALA A 69 -2.87 23.30 -5.38
N CYS A 70 -2.36 22.81 -4.24
CA CYS A 70 -2.95 21.69 -3.52
C CYS A 70 -3.27 22.09 -2.07
N LEU A 71 -4.22 21.36 -1.47
CA LEU A 71 -4.67 21.63 -0.09
C LEU A 71 -3.70 21.08 0.96
N CYS A 72 -2.84 20.13 0.59
CA CYS A 72 -1.88 19.54 1.52
C CYS A 72 -0.67 20.46 1.72
N GLU A 73 -0.51 21.03 2.90
CA GLU A 73 0.61 21.94 3.27
C GLU A 73 1.97 21.21 3.26
N TRP A 74 1.96 19.90 3.38
CA TRP A 74 3.16 19.07 3.36
C TRP A 74 3.49 18.50 1.98
N ALA A 75 2.78 18.94 0.92
CA ALA A 75 3.11 18.54 -0.43
C ALA A 75 4.57 18.87 -0.79
N GLY A 76 5.28 17.90 -1.37
CA GLY A 76 6.71 18.03 -1.68
C GLY A 76 7.64 17.73 -0.50
N LYS A 77 7.17 17.75 0.74
CA LYS A 77 7.96 17.46 1.96
C LYS A 77 7.63 16.08 2.55
N CYS A 78 6.35 15.74 2.64
CA CYS A 78 5.88 14.44 3.13
C CYS A 78 6.33 13.29 2.23
N GLY A 79 6.78 12.16 2.83
CA GLY A 79 7.19 10.95 2.12
C GLY A 79 6.04 10.13 1.52
N GLY A 80 4.79 10.42 1.90
CA GLY A 80 3.63 9.61 1.50
C GLY A 80 3.14 9.86 0.08
N CYS A 81 3.20 11.11 -0.43
CA CYS A 81 2.66 11.47 -1.74
C CYS A 81 3.74 12.04 -2.66
N LEU A 82 3.60 11.78 -3.98
CA LEU A 82 4.48 12.33 -5.00
C LEU A 82 3.82 13.43 -5.83
N TYR A 83 2.53 13.28 -6.15
CA TYR A 83 1.83 13.99 -7.20
C TYR A 83 0.68 14.87 -6.69
N GLN A 84 0.70 15.30 -5.43
CA GLN A 84 -0.36 16.14 -4.84
C GLN A 84 -0.60 17.46 -5.57
N THR A 85 0.43 17.97 -6.25
CA THR A 85 0.36 19.22 -7.02
C THR A 85 -0.07 19.02 -8.47
N LEU A 86 -0.31 17.78 -8.91
CA LEU A 86 -0.76 17.49 -10.28
C LEU A 86 -2.27 17.20 -10.33
N PRO A 87 -2.99 17.68 -11.34
CA PRO A 87 -4.32 17.19 -11.67
C PRO A 87 -4.35 15.68 -11.84
N TYR A 88 -5.46 15.03 -11.46
CA TYR A 88 -5.52 13.57 -11.38
C TYR A 88 -5.28 12.89 -12.74
N GLU A 89 -5.79 13.42 -13.82
CA GLU A 89 -5.56 12.92 -15.19
C GLU A 89 -4.06 12.95 -15.57
N LYS A 90 -3.30 13.93 -15.06
CA LYS A 90 -1.84 13.98 -15.27
C LYS A 90 -1.11 12.92 -14.46
N GLN A 91 -1.57 12.65 -13.24
CA GLN A 91 -1.05 11.55 -12.42
C GLN A 91 -1.27 10.21 -13.13
N LEU A 92 -2.46 9.96 -13.68
CA LEU A 92 -2.80 8.76 -14.43
C LEU A 92 -1.91 8.61 -15.67
N ALA A 93 -1.74 9.66 -16.45
CA ALA A 93 -0.91 9.64 -17.66
C ALA A 93 0.56 9.26 -17.35
N ILE A 94 1.13 9.80 -16.24
CA ILE A 94 2.49 9.44 -15.80
C ILE A 94 2.54 7.95 -15.41
N LYS A 95 1.61 7.48 -14.59
CA LYS A 95 1.57 6.09 -14.12
C LYS A 95 1.36 5.11 -15.28
N GLU A 96 0.44 5.41 -16.18
CA GLU A 96 0.18 4.60 -17.38
C GLU A 96 1.42 4.45 -18.24
N ALA A 97 2.09 5.57 -18.54
CA ALA A 97 3.33 5.56 -19.34
C ALA A 97 4.45 4.76 -18.64
N GLN A 98 4.58 4.88 -17.31
CA GLN A 98 5.54 4.10 -16.53
C GLN A 98 5.29 2.60 -16.65
N ILE A 99 4.04 2.15 -16.48
CA ILE A 99 3.69 0.74 -16.52
C ILE A 99 3.87 0.19 -17.93
N LYS A 100 3.32 0.89 -18.94
CA LYS A 100 3.47 0.48 -20.32
C LYS A 100 4.92 0.33 -20.71
N LYS A 101 5.76 1.35 -20.47
CA LYS A 101 7.20 1.32 -20.75
C LYS A 101 7.90 0.14 -20.07
N MET A 102 7.51 -0.19 -18.83
CA MET A 102 8.11 -1.28 -18.07
C MET A 102 7.71 -2.65 -18.61
N LEU A 103 6.43 -2.85 -18.92
CA LEU A 103 5.94 -4.11 -19.50
C LEU A 103 6.48 -4.35 -20.90
N ASP A 104 6.65 -3.29 -21.72
CA ASP A 104 7.21 -3.37 -23.08
C ASP A 104 8.68 -3.84 -23.09
N ASN A 105 9.43 -3.64 -22.00
CA ASN A 105 10.80 -4.18 -21.87
C ASN A 105 10.85 -5.71 -21.87
N GLY A 106 9.77 -6.39 -21.48
CA GLY A 106 9.62 -7.84 -21.56
C GLY A 106 9.01 -8.35 -22.88
N GLY A 107 8.80 -7.45 -23.86
CA GLY A 107 8.17 -7.75 -25.14
C GLY A 107 6.82 -7.05 -25.31
N THR A 108 6.48 -6.72 -26.56
CA THR A 108 5.31 -5.90 -26.91
C THR A 108 4.13 -6.73 -27.48
N ASP A 109 4.26 -8.05 -27.56
CA ASP A 109 3.23 -8.92 -28.11
C ASP A 109 2.14 -9.28 -27.07
N TYR A 110 1.49 -8.23 -26.58
CA TYR A 110 0.35 -8.28 -25.65
C TYR A 110 -0.52 -7.03 -25.81
N THR A 111 -1.76 -7.08 -25.34
CA THR A 111 -2.65 -5.92 -25.30
C THR A 111 -2.52 -5.19 -23.95
N PHE A 112 -2.06 -3.93 -23.96
CA PHE A 112 -2.15 -3.08 -22.80
C PHE A 112 -3.50 -2.33 -22.81
N GLU A 113 -4.36 -2.63 -21.84
CA GLU A 113 -5.73 -2.08 -21.76
C GLU A 113 -5.80 -0.73 -21.02
N GLY A 114 -4.64 -0.07 -20.82
CA GLY A 114 -4.56 1.23 -20.16
C GLY A 114 -4.64 1.15 -18.64
N ILE A 115 -5.01 2.28 -18.02
CA ILE A 115 -5.13 2.44 -16.57
C ILE A 115 -6.57 2.70 -16.15
N VAL A 116 -7.05 1.96 -15.15
CA VAL A 116 -8.33 2.22 -14.49
C VAL A 116 -8.11 3.24 -13.39
N SER A 117 -8.88 4.32 -13.43
CA SER A 117 -8.82 5.40 -12.43
C SER A 117 -9.47 4.97 -11.11
N SER A 118 -8.96 5.49 -9.99
CA SER A 118 -9.64 5.36 -8.70
C SER A 118 -10.97 6.10 -8.70
N PRO A 119 -12.06 5.50 -8.19
CA PRO A 119 -13.35 6.18 -8.08
C PRO A 119 -13.34 7.35 -7.10
N VAL A 120 -12.38 7.32 -6.16
CA VAL A 120 -12.20 8.34 -5.12
C VAL A 120 -10.73 8.73 -5.09
N VAL A 121 -10.45 10.03 -5.26
CA VAL A 121 -9.08 10.55 -5.34
C VAL A 121 -8.59 11.20 -4.04
N SER A 122 -9.51 11.51 -3.11
CA SER A 122 -9.24 12.10 -1.80
C SER A 122 -10.00 11.33 -0.72
N GLY A 123 -9.42 11.20 0.48
CA GLY A 123 -10.04 10.45 1.58
C GLY A 123 -10.24 8.96 1.32
N TYR A 124 -9.50 8.42 0.38
CA TYR A 124 -9.67 7.02 -0.06
C TYR A 124 -8.99 6.00 0.86
N ARG A 125 -7.99 6.44 1.63
CA ARG A 125 -7.13 5.54 2.40
C ARG A 125 -7.83 5.08 3.66
N ASN A 126 -8.07 3.78 3.76
CA ASN A 126 -8.80 3.16 4.86
C ASN A 126 -7.91 2.64 6.01
N LYS A 127 -6.58 2.67 5.87
CA LYS A 127 -5.61 2.36 6.92
C LYS A 127 -4.43 3.31 6.86
N VAL A 128 -4.10 3.93 7.98
CA VAL A 128 -2.89 4.74 8.14
C VAL A 128 -2.16 4.37 9.42
N GLU A 129 -0.84 4.43 9.35
CA GLU A 129 0.08 4.27 10.46
C GLU A 129 0.86 5.57 10.57
N LEU A 130 0.56 6.35 11.61
CA LEU A 130 1.19 7.64 11.89
C LEU A 130 2.23 7.46 12.97
N THR A 131 3.34 8.17 12.86
CA THR A 131 4.43 8.14 13.84
C THR A 131 4.38 9.38 14.72
N PHE A 132 4.54 9.21 16.03
CA PHE A 132 4.83 10.31 16.95
C PHE A 132 6.30 10.68 16.87
N GLY A 133 6.58 11.98 16.88
CA GLY A 133 7.93 12.53 16.81
C GLY A 133 7.93 14.03 16.95
N ASP A 134 8.89 14.68 16.30
CA ASP A 134 8.92 16.13 16.13
C ASP A 134 9.08 16.51 14.65
N SER A 135 8.70 17.73 14.27
CA SER A 135 8.84 18.20 12.88
C SER A 135 10.27 18.66 12.56
N TYR A 136 11.05 18.93 13.59
CA TYR A 136 12.46 19.26 13.61
C TYR A 136 13.01 18.94 15.00
N MET A 137 14.30 18.65 15.08
CA MET A 137 14.95 18.22 16.34
C MET A 137 14.66 19.20 17.50
N GLY A 138 14.02 18.69 18.57
CA GLY A 138 13.62 19.44 19.75
C GLY A 138 12.38 20.32 19.56
N GLY A 139 11.63 20.11 18.48
CA GLY A 139 10.34 20.75 18.26
C GLY A 139 9.22 20.21 19.15
N PRO A 140 8.00 20.75 19.05
CA PRO A 140 6.85 20.24 19.77
C PRO A 140 6.48 18.83 19.28
N LEU A 141 5.72 18.08 20.11
CA LEU A 141 5.17 16.79 19.73
C LEU A 141 4.38 16.91 18.41
N ALA A 142 4.71 16.09 17.45
CA ALA A 142 4.07 15.99 16.15
C ALA A 142 3.58 14.55 15.92
N LEU A 143 2.54 14.43 15.09
CA LEU A 143 1.99 13.15 14.65
C LEU A 143 1.80 13.17 13.14
N GLY A 144 2.34 12.18 12.44
CA GLY A 144 2.22 12.16 10.99
C GLY A 144 3.08 11.14 10.28
N MET A 145 3.45 11.47 9.05
CA MET A 145 4.31 10.67 8.20
C MET A 145 5.74 11.20 8.23
N HIS A 146 6.73 10.35 7.97
CA HIS A 146 8.11 10.84 7.82
C HIS A 146 8.26 11.81 6.65
N GLN A 147 9.07 12.84 6.84
CA GLN A 147 9.46 13.75 5.77
C GLN A 147 10.41 13.04 4.78
N ARG A 148 10.40 13.50 3.53
CA ARG A 148 11.28 12.97 2.48
C ARG A 148 12.76 13.12 2.89
N GLY A 149 13.48 12.00 2.85
CA GLY A 149 14.90 11.99 3.16
C GLY A 149 15.26 12.09 4.65
N SER A 150 14.28 12.17 5.54
CA SER A 150 14.47 12.12 7.00
C SER A 150 13.85 10.86 7.58
N PHE A 151 14.53 10.28 8.58
CA PHE A 151 14.01 9.17 9.40
C PHE A 151 13.41 9.66 10.72
N TYR A 152 13.54 10.93 11.02
CA TYR A 152 13.17 11.52 12.32
C TYR A 152 12.06 12.56 12.17
N ASP A 153 12.19 13.46 11.19
CA ASP A 153 11.28 14.59 11.06
C ASP A 153 9.90 14.16 10.56
N ILE A 154 8.87 14.60 11.25
CA ILE A 154 7.48 14.27 10.99
C ILE A 154 6.81 15.39 10.18
N ALA A 155 6.10 15.02 9.14
CA ALA A 155 5.16 15.86 8.41
C ALA A 155 3.77 15.68 9.02
N GLY A 156 3.14 16.76 9.48
CA GLY A 156 1.82 16.75 10.06
C GLY A 156 0.72 16.26 9.10
N ILE A 157 -0.46 16.00 9.63
CA ILE A 157 -1.56 15.38 8.88
C ILE A 157 -2.80 16.30 8.79
N GLU A 158 -2.74 17.49 9.30
CA GLU A 158 -3.86 18.42 9.44
C GLU A 158 -4.63 18.61 8.14
N THR A 159 -3.87 18.73 7.05
CA THR A 159 -4.41 18.92 5.68
C THR A 159 -4.21 17.71 4.76
N CYS A 160 -3.95 16.52 5.32
CA CYS A 160 -3.68 15.31 4.56
C CYS A 160 -4.88 14.92 3.68
N GLN A 161 -4.68 14.86 2.36
CA GLN A 161 -5.76 14.63 1.40
C GLN A 161 -6.08 13.15 1.18
N ILE A 162 -5.19 12.23 1.53
CA ILE A 162 -5.46 10.80 1.36
C ILE A 162 -6.24 10.18 2.52
N MET A 163 -6.20 10.81 3.71
CA MET A 163 -6.95 10.38 4.89
C MET A 163 -8.39 10.90 4.83
N THR A 164 -9.33 10.12 5.38
CA THR A 164 -10.72 10.60 5.57
C THR A 164 -10.77 11.74 6.59
N PRO A 165 -11.80 12.61 6.54
CA PRO A 165 -12.00 13.64 7.57
C PRO A 165 -12.02 13.08 8.99
N ASP A 166 -12.72 11.98 9.22
CA ASP A 166 -12.82 11.32 10.53
C ASP A 166 -11.46 10.84 11.05
N MET A 167 -10.64 10.24 10.18
CA MET A 167 -9.29 9.85 10.55
C MET A 167 -8.44 11.06 10.98
N ARG A 168 -8.50 12.16 10.22
CA ARG A 168 -7.77 13.39 10.58
C ARG A 168 -8.26 13.95 11.90
N MET A 169 -9.58 14.04 12.10
CA MET A 169 -10.19 14.53 13.33
C MET A 169 -9.76 13.71 14.54
N ALA A 170 -9.81 12.39 14.46
CA ALA A 170 -9.36 11.49 15.51
C ALA A 170 -7.86 11.64 15.80
N ALA A 171 -7.02 11.70 14.76
CA ALA A 171 -5.58 11.87 14.93
C ALA A 171 -5.22 13.21 15.59
N MET A 172 -5.90 14.30 15.23
CA MET A 172 -5.70 15.60 15.83
C MET A 172 -6.15 15.63 17.29
N ALA A 173 -7.25 14.97 17.64
CA ALA A 173 -7.70 14.84 19.03
C ALA A 173 -6.69 14.05 19.88
N VAL A 174 -6.08 12.99 19.33
CA VAL A 174 -5.03 12.22 19.99
C VAL A 174 -3.77 13.07 20.18
N LEU A 175 -3.34 13.80 19.15
CA LEU A 175 -2.17 14.69 19.24
C LEU A 175 -2.37 15.80 20.29
N ASP A 176 -3.54 16.45 20.29
CA ASP A 176 -3.88 17.50 21.29
C ASP A 176 -3.86 16.94 22.72
N HIS A 177 -4.42 15.75 22.91
CA HIS A 177 -4.45 15.09 24.22
C HIS A 177 -3.04 14.87 24.78
N PHE A 178 -2.17 14.22 24.03
CA PHE A 178 -0.81 13.92 24.49
C PHE A 178 0.10 15.13 24.56
N SER A 179 -0.11 16.13 23.70
CA SER A 179 0.63 17.40 23.75
C SER A 179 0.34 18.16 25.06
N LYS A 180 -0.93 18.18 25.52
CA LYS A 180 -1.32 18.81 26.79
C LYS A 180 -0.76 18.09 28.01
N LEU A 181 -0.61 16.78 27.93
CA LEU A 181 -0.03 15.95 28.98
C LEU A 181 1.49 15.95 28.99
N ASN A 182 2.13 16.51 27.95
CA ASN A 182 3.58 16.45 27.74
C ASN A 182 4.13 15.01 27.75
N ILE A 183 3.39 14.03 27.23
CA ILE A 183 3.86 12.66 27.11
C ILE A 183 4.93 12.58 26.01
N PRO A 184 6.15 12.09 26.32
CA PRO A 184 7.23 12.05 25.35
C PRO A 184 7.00 10.98 24.29
N PHE A 185 7.39 11.27 23.03
CA PHE A 185 7.47 10.23 22.02
C PHE A 185 8.68 9.32 22.24
N TYR A 186 8.62 8.07 21.71
CA TYR A 186 9.67 7.08 21.82
C TYR A 186 10.85 7.42 20.90
N HIS A 187 12.02 7.64 21.50
CA HIS A 187 13.24 7.95 20.76
C HIS A 187 14.01 6.69 20.40
N ARG A 188 14.02 6.32 19.12
CA ARG A 188 14.56 5.05 18.59
C ARG A 188 16.01 4.77 18.97
N MET A 189 16.88 5.79 19.03
CA MET A 189 18.31 5.59 19.31
C MET A 189 18.61 5.49 20.81
N ARG A 190 17.75 6.06 21.66
CA ARG A 190 17.92 6.01 23.12
C ARG A 190 17.06 4.92 23.73
N HIS A 191 16.07 4.41 23.00
CA HIS A 191 15.06 3.45 23.47
C HIS A 191 14.28 3.96 24.68
N GLU A 192 14.02 5.26 24.72
CA GLU A 192 13.34 5.98 25.79
C GLU A 192 12.16 6.76 25.25
N GLY A 193 11.09 6.88 26.05
CA GLY A 193 9.86 7.58 25.72
C GLY A 193 8.68 6.63 25.55
N VAL A 194 7.51 7.17 25.32
CA VAL A 194 6.24 6.46 25.44
C VAL A 194 5.55 6.28 24.11
N LEU A 195 5.20 7.39 23.44
CA LEU A 195 4.36 7.36 22.23
C LEU A 195 5.12 6.89 21.01
N ARG A 196 4.65 5.86 20.34
CA ARG A 196 5.28 5.30 19.14
C ARG A 196 4.49 5.60 17.88
N HIS A 197 3.29 5.07 17.79
CA HIS A 197 2.46 5.18 16.59
C HIS A 197 0.98 5.40 16.95
N LEU A 198 0.25 5.92 15.98
CA LEU A 198 -1.21 5.91 15.96
C LEU A 198 -1.65 5.14 14.73
N LEU A 199 -2.37 4.05 14.92
CA LEU A 199 -3.00 3.31 13.84
C LEU A 199 -4.47 3.72 13.75
N LEU A 200 -4.88 4.03 12.52
CA LEU A 200 -6.27 4.31 12.21
C LEU A 200 -6.73 3.37 11.10
N ARG A 201 -7.90 2.78 11.26
CA ARG A 201 -8.54 1.98 10.22
C ARG A 201 -10.00 2.36 10.10
N SER A 202 -10.46 2.65 8.89
CA SER A 202 -11.85 2.98 8.61
C SER A 202 -12.45 2.09 7.54
N SER A 203 -13.77 1.94 7.57
CA SER A 203 -14.53 1.29 6.51
C SER A 203 -15.09 2.33 5.56
N ALA A 204 -14.87 2.12 4.27
CA ALA A 204 -15.49 2.94 3.22
C ALA A 204 -16.97 2.61 3.01
N ALA A 205 -17.43 1.45 3.46
CA ALA A 205 -18.81 1.00 3.31
C ALA A 205 -19.69 1.35 4.51
N THR A 206 -19.17 1.24 5.73
CA THR A 206 -19.96 1.43 6.97
C THR A 206 -19.64 2.72 7.70
N GLY A 207 -18.53 3.40 7.36
CA GLY A 207 -18.06 4.59 8.10
C GLY A 207 -17.47 4.26 9.48
N GLU A 208 -17.29 2.99 9.83
CA GLU A 208 -16.69 2.59 11.11
C GLU A 208 -15.22 3.00 11.17
N LEU A 209 -14.76 3.51 12.31
CA LEU A 209 -13.38 3.93 12.57
C LEU A 209 -12.82 3.20 13.80
N LEU A 210 -11.66 2.57 13.65
CA LEU A 210 -10.81 2.10 14.74
C LEU A 210 -9.67 3.09 14.97
N VAL A 211 -9.38 3.34 16.25
CA VAL A 211 -8.28 4.18 16.72
C VAL A 211 -7.42 3.35 17.66
N ALA A 212 -6.15 3.18 17.37
CA ALA A 212 -5.23 2.44 18.24
C ALA A 212 -3.98 3.25 18.55
N VAL A 213 -3.78 3.55 19.82
CA VAL A 213 -2.55 4.18 20.34
C VAL A 213 -1.53 3.09 20.59
N VAL A 214 -0.36 3.20 19.97
CA VAL A 214 0.78 2.30 20.18
C VAL A 214 1.81 3.02 21.03
N ALA A 215 2.11 2.45 22.18
CA ALA A 215 3.03 3.01 23.16
C ALA A 215 4.01 1.95 23.66
N SER A 216 5.14 2.38 24.24
CA SER A 216 6.01 1.51 25.00
C SER A 216 5.44 1.25 26.40
N SER A 217 5.91 0.21 27.08
CA SER A 217 5.55 -0.07 28.47
C SER A 217 6.15 0.91 29.50
N GLN A 218 6.86 1.96 29.05
CA GLN A 218 7.50 2.95 29.93
C GLN A 218 6.51 3.92 30.61
N ALA A 219 5.21 3.92 30.21
CA ALA A 219 4.12 4.57 30.93
C ALA A 219 2.89 3.68 30.92
N ASP A 220 2.12 3.74 32.00
CA ASP A 220 0.85 3.03 32.12
C ASP A 220 -0.33 3.82 31.53
N ALA A 221 -1.49 3.16 31.44
CA ALA A 221 -2.71 3.75 30.90
C ALA A 221 -3.19 4.96 31.70
N SER A 222 -2.93 4.99 33.02
CA SER A 222 -3.33 6.09 33.89
C SER A 222 -2.48 7.34 33.67
N THR A 223 -1.18 7.18 33.50
CA THR A 223 -0.24 8.26 33.14
C THR A 223 -0.60 8.86 31.78
N MET A 224 -0.97 8.05 30.82
CA MET A 224 -1.42 8.46 29.50
C MET A 224 -2.87 8.99 29.49
N GLN A 225 -3.60 8.88 30.59
CA GLN A 225 -5.03 9.26 30.70
C GLN A 225 -5.89 8.68 29.57
N LEU A 226 -5.72 7.39 29.24
CA LEU A 226 -6.36 6.76 28.10
C LEU A 226 -7.90 6.70 28.25
N ALA A 227 -8.42 6.64 29.45
CA ALA A 227 -9.86 6.72 29.69
C ALA A 227 -10.43 8.09 29.27
N GLU A 228 -9.75 9.18 29.59
CA GLU A 228 -10.15 10.53 29.16
C GLU A 228 -10.02 10.70 27.65
N LEU A 229 -8.95 10.19 27.04
CA LEU A 229 -8.79 10.16 25.58
C LEU A 229 -9.95 9.42 24.92
N THR A 230 -10.34 8.27 25.45
CA THR A 230 -11.46 7.47 24.94
C THR A 230 -12.76 8.27 24.94
N GLU A 231 -13.08 8.95 26.03
CA GLU A 231 -14.29 9.80 26.10
C GLU A 231 -14.20 10.99 25.11
N LYS A 232 -13.02 11.61 24.93
CA LYS A 232 -12.84 12.63 23.89
C LYS A 232 -13.10 12.10 22.49
N LEU A 233 -12.57 10.92 22.16
CA LEU A 233 -12.77 10.29 20.85
C LEU A 233 -14.25 9.94 20.61
N LYS A 234 -14.97 9.47 21.62
CA LYS A 234 -16.42 9.19 21.55
C LYS A 234 -17.27 10.44 21.32
N ALA A 235 -16.79 11.59 21.79
CA ALA A 235 -17.49 12.88 21.66
C ALA A 235 -17.21 13.58 20.32
N LEU A 236 -16.32 13.07 19.47
CA LEU A 236 -16.02 13.68 18.17
C LEU A 236 -17.24 13.65 17.24
N PRO A 237 -17.50 14.74 16.50
CA PRO A 237 -18.59 14.80 15.51
C PRO A 237 -18.15 14.10 14.21
N LEU A 238 -17.95 12.77 14.28
CA LEU A 238 -17.58 11.97 13.12
C LEU A 238 -18.76 11.89 12.13
N GLU A 239 -18.47 11.87 10.83
CA GLU A 239 -19.45 11.56 9.80
C GLU A 239 -19.88 10.09 9.89
N GLY A 240 -18.93 9.20 10.22
CA GLY A 240 -19.15 7.79 10.49
C GLY A 240 -19.38 7.51 11.99
N SER A 241 -18.82 6.40 12.47
CA SER A 241 -18.95 5.97 13.87
C SER A 241 -17.62 5.44 14.42
N LEU A 242 -17.35 5.71 15.68
CA LEU A 242 -16.20 5.13 16.38
C LEU A 242 -16.52 3.67 16.73
N ALA A 243 -15.89 2.72 16.04
CA ALA A 243 -16.07 1.28 16.26
C ALA A 243 -15.28 0.78 17.48
N GLY A 244 -14.11 1.35 17.72
CA GLY A 244 -13.30 0.98 18.87
C GLY A 244 -12.10 1.88 19.09
N VAL A 245 -11.63 1.86 20.35
CA VAL A 245 -10.38 2.49 20.79
C VAL A 245 -9.53 1.42 21.44
N LEU A 246 -8.28 1.30 21.00
CA LEU A 246 -7.36 0.28 21.47
C LEU A 246 -6.08 0.93 22.01
N HIS A 247 -5.50 0.29 23.00
CA HIS A 247 -4.14 0.54 23.45
C HIS A 247 -3.27 -0.67 23.11
N ILE A 248 -2.14 -0.41 22.47
CA ILE A 248 -1.19 -1.44 22.06
C ILE A 248 0.14 -1.14 22.72
N THR A 249 0.63 -2.10 23.50
CA THR A 249 1.99 -2.07 24.01
C THR A 249 2.93 -2.65 22.94
N ASN A 250 4.02 -1.94 22.67
CA ASN A 250 5.06 -2.36 21.73
C ASN A 250 6.44 -1.95 22.26
N ASP A 251 7.20 -2.93 22.71
CA ASP A 251 8.55 -2.73 23.26
C ASP A 251 9.65 -3.18 22.29
N SER A 252 9.30 -3.46 21.03
CA SER A 252 10.28 -3.79 20.00
C SER A 252 11.32 -2.70 19.83
N LEU A 253 12.60 -3.08 19.78
CA LEU A 253 13.69 -2.15 19.44
C LEU A 253 13.64 -1.70 17.98
N ALA A 254 13.06 -2.53 17.11
CA ALA A 254 12.81 -2.17 15.71
C ALA A 254 11.63 -1.18 15.60
N ASP A 255 11.71 -0.33 14.60
CA ASP A 255 10.62 0.58 14.28
C ASP A 255 9.56 -0.13 13.42
N VAL A 256 8.89 -1.08 14.04
CA VAL A 256 7.81 -1.86 13.43
C VAL A 256 6.54 -1.67 14.24
N VAL A 257 5.43 -1.59 13.55
CA VAL A 257 4.11 -1.55 14.17
C VAL A 257 3.66 -2.99 14.40
N GLN A 258 3.87 -3.46 15.63
CA GLN A 258 3.45 -4.78 16.10
C GLN A 258 2.79 -4.66 17.47
N SER A 259 2.17 -5.72 17.94
CA SER A 259 1.55 -5.79 19.26
C SER A 259 2.23 -6.85 20.11
N ASP A 260 2.76 -6.44 21.26
CA ASP A 260 3.13 -7.36 22.33
C ASP A 260 1.91 -7.63 23.22
N HIS A 261 1.03 -6.62 23.39
CA HIS A 261 -0.26 -6.73 24.07
C HIS A 261 -1.24 -5.72 23.49
N THR A 262 -2.49 -6.14 23.30
CA THR A 262 -3.59 -5.28 22.86
C THR A 262 -4.70 -5.26 23.91
N GLU A 263 -5.08 -4.07 24.34
CA GLU A 263 -6.21 -3.81 25.23
C GLU A 263 -7.29 -3.03 24.47
N VAL A 264 -8.53 -3.52 24.54
CA VAL A 264 -9.71 -2.81 23.98
C VAL A 264 -10.26 -1.88 25.05
N LEU A 265 -10.06 -0.58 24.87
CA LEU A 265 -10.54 0.45 25.79
C LEU A 265 -12.03 0.78 25.59
N TYR A 266 -12.49 0.64 24.34
CA TYR A 266 -13.88 0.88 23.95
C TYR A 266 -14.23 0.08 22.71
N GLY A 267 -15.48 -0.40 22.64
CA GLY A 267 -16.08 -1.01 21.46
C GLY A 267 -15.46 -2.36 21.08
N LYS A 268 -15.03 -2.48 19.84
CA LYS A 268 -14.49 -3.72 19.26
C LYS A 268 -13.13 -3.46 18.59
N ASP A 269 -12.39 -4.51 18.26
CA ASP A 269 -11.07 -4.46 17.63
C ASP A 269 -11.09 -4.70 16.10
N TRP A 270 -12.25 -4.65 15.49
CA TRP A 270 -12.46 -4.86 14.06
C TRP A 270 -13.51 -3.89 13.48
N ILE A 271 -13.50 -3.73 12.16
CA ILE A 271 -14.50 -3.02 11.37
C ILE A 271 -15.14 -3.96 10.35
N THR A 272 -16.32 -3.62 9.88
CA THR A 272 -16.96 -4.30 8.76
C THR A 272 -16.70 -3.53 7.47
N GLU A 273 -16.01 -4.13 6.52
CA GLU A 273 -15.87 -3.57 5.17
C GLU A 273 -16.71 -4.38 4.18
N LYS A 274 -17.12 -3.76 3.05
CA LYS A 274 -17.87 -4.43 1.98
C LYS A 274 -17.17 -4.24 0.64
N LEU A 275 -16.99 -5.34 -0.08
CA LEU A 275 -16.43 -5.35 -1.43
C LEU A 275 -17.25 -6.28 -2.32
N LEU A 276 -17.71 -5.77 -3.47
CA LEU A 276 -18.45 -6.53 -4.48
C LEU A 276 -19.60 -7.39 -3.91
N GLY A 277 -20.32 -6.85 -2.92
CA GLY A 277 -21.46 -7.50 -2.27
C GLY A 277 -21.11 -8.43 -1.11
N LEU A 278 -19.85 -8.70 -0.85
CA LEU A 278 -19.38 -9.50 0.29
C LEU A 278 -19.00 -8.61 1.47
N SER A 279 -19.18 -9.13 2.69
CA SER A 279 -18.82 -8.46 3.94
C SER A 279 -17.55 -9.08 4.53
N PHE A 280 -16.65 -8.24 5.03
CA PHE A 280 -15.39 -8.65 5.62
C PHE A 280 -15.21 -8.06 7.01
N CYS A 281 -14.95 -8.92 7.99
CA CYS A 281 -14.47 -8.53 9.31
C CYS A 281 -12.97 -8.24 9.18
N VAL A 282 -12.56 -6.98 9.40
CA VAL A 282 -11.19 -6.53 9.18
C VAL A 282 -10.63 -6.01 10.50
N THR A 283 -9.68 -6.73 11.09
CA THR A 283 -9.01 -6.32 12.33
C THR A 283 -7.92 -5.28 12.05
N LEU A 284 -7.40 -4.65 13.09
CA LEU A 284 -6.39 -3.60 12.95
C LEU A 284 -5.15 -4.03 12.18
N PHE A 285 -4.66 -5.27 12.41
CA PHE A 285 -3.43 -5.79 11.79
C PHE A 285 -3.67 -6.60 10.51
N SER A 286 -4.90 -7.04 10.23
CA SER A 286 -5.21 -7.79 9.01
C SER A 286 -4.74 -7.03 7.77
N PHE A 287 -4.08 -7.74 6.84
CA PHE A 287 -3.88 -7.17 5.52
C PHE A 287 -5.24 -7.03 4.81
N PHE A 288 -5.50 -5.85 4.31
CA PHE A 288 -6.65 -5.53 3.48
C PHE A 288 -6.26 -4.37 2.59
N GLN A 289 -6.71 -4.34 1.34
CA GLN A 289 -6.38 -3.26 0.41
C GLN A 289 -6.74 -1.90 1.00
N THR A 290 -5.80 -0.96 0.98
CA THR A 290 -5.94 0.32 1.70
C THR A 290 -6.81 1.37 0.99
N ASN A 291 -7.39 1.03 -0.16
CA ASN A 291 -8.41 1.77 -0.90
C ASN A 291 -9.50 0.78 -1.29
N SER A 292 -10.58 0.70 -0.52
CA SER A 292 -11.66 -0.27 -0.72
C SER A 292 -12.36 -0.07 -2.08
N ARG A 293 -12.60 1.17 -2.48
CA ARG A 293 -13.27 1.47 -3.77
C ARG A 293 -12.37 1.14 -4.97
N GLY A 294 -11.07 1.38 -4.85
CA GLY A 294 -10.10 0.93 -5.86
C GLY A 294 -9.97 -0.59 -5.90
N ALA A 295 -10.04 -1.26 -4.74
CA ALA A 295 -9.97 -2.71 -4.64
C ALA A 295 -11.12 -3.40 -5.36
N GLU A 296 -12.34 -2.83 -5.34
CA GLU A 296 -13.46 -3.35 -6.13
C GLU A 296 -13.12 -3.40 -7.62
N LEU A 297 -12.50 -2.35 -8.17
CA LEU A 297 -12.07 -2.29 -9.57
C LEU A 297 -10.92 -3.24 -9.88
N LEU A 298 -9.97 -3.37 -8.95
CA LEU A 298 -8.87 -4.33 -9.06
C LEU A 298 -9.41 -5.76 -9.16
N TYR A 299 -10.28 -6.15 -8.24
CA TYR A 299 -10.85 -7.49 -8.19
C TYR A 299 -11.85 -7.74 -9.32
N GLN A 300 -12.58 -6.72 -9.78
CA GLN A 300 -13.39 -6.84 -10.99
C GLN A 300 -12.51 -7.10 -12.22
N THR A 301 -11.34 -6.44 -12.32
CA THR A 301 -10.37 -6.71 -13.39
C THR A 301 -9.86 -8.15 -13.34
N VAL A 302 -9.62 -8.71 -12.14
CA VAL A 302 -9.27 -10.14 -11.98
C VAL A 302 -10.41 -11.02 -12.48
N ARG A 303 -11.67 -10.74 -12.08
CA ARG A 303 -12.86 -11.47 -12.58
C ARG A 303 -12.97 -11.42 -14.10
N ASP A 304 -12.79 -10.25 -14.70
CA ASP A 304 -12.86 -10.10 -16.16
C ASP A 304 -11.78 -10.93 -16.88
N TYR A 305 -10.62 -11.09 -16.23
CA TYR A 305 -9.49 -11.82 -16.82
C TYR A 305 -9.61 -13.33 -16.68
N ILE A 306 -10.23 -13.84 -15.61
CA ILE A 306 -10.49 -15.27 -15.46
C ILE A 306 -11.62 -15.78 -16.38
N GLY A 307 -12.52 -14.90 -16.82
CA GLY A 307 -13.65 -15.24 -17.69
C GLY A 307 -14.70 -16.15 -17.04
N GLU A 308 -15.34 -17.00 -17.80
CA GLU A 308 -16.34 -17.95 -17.29
C GLU A 308 -15.67 -19.09 -16.51
N THR A 309 -16.11 -19.31 -15.26
CA THR A 309 -15.43 -20.19 -14.30
C THR A 309 -16.36 -21.08 -13.49
N ASN A 310 -17.69 -21.08 -13.75
CA ASN A 310 -18.70 -21.77 -12.94
C ASN A 310 -18.42 -23.27 -12.67
N GLN A 311 -17.59 -23.92 -13.50
CA GLN A 311 -17.20 -25.31 -13.34
C GLN A 311 -15.72 -25.50 -13.03
N LYS A 312 -14.98 -24.40 -12.76
CA LYS A 312 -13.53 -24.41 -12.60
C LYS A 312 -13.12 -24.41 -11.14
N VAL A 313 -12.04 -25.14 -10.86
CA VAL A 313 -11.28 -25.09 -9.62
C VAL A 313 -10.21 -24.02 -9.75
N ILE A 314 -10.17 -23.09 -8.81
CA ILE A 314 -9.27 -21.94 -8.80
C ILE A 314 -8.33 -22.04 -7.59
N PHE A 315 -7.04 -21.84 -7.81
CA PHE A 315 -6.11 -21.60 -6.71
C PHE A 315 -5.80 -20.10 -6.61
N ASP A 316 -5.96 -19.56 -5.41
CA ASP A 316 -5.55 -18.20 -5.01
C ASP A 316 -4.30 -18.33 -4.15
N LEU A 317 -3.13 -18.16 -4.77
CA LEU A 317 -1.84 -18.31 -4.09
C LEU A 317 -1.35 -16.95 -3.58
N TYR A 318 -0.90 -16.91 -2.32
CA TYR A 318 -0.65 -15.69 -1.53
C TYR A 318 -1.95 -14.98 -1.17
N SER A 319 -2.95 -15.74 -0.72
CA SER A 319 -4.34 -15.29 -0.60
C SER A 319 -4.60 -14.27 0.51
N GLY A 320 -3.64 -14.02 1.42
CA GLY A 320 -3.82 -13.12 2.55
C GLY A 320 -5.06 -13.49 3.38
N THR A 321 -5.94 -12.53 3.63
CA THR A 321 -7.24 -12.76 4.29
C THR A 321 -8.32 -13.37 3.38
N GLY A 322 -7.91 -13.96 2.27
CA GLY A 322 -8.79 -14.67 1.33
C GLY A 322 -9.75 -13.78 0.56
N THR A 323 -9.44 -12.51 0.38
CA THR A 323 -10.35 -11.56 -0.25
C THR A 323 -10.59 -11.91 -1.72
N ILE A 324 -9.53 -12.21 -2.50
CA ILE A 324 -9.65 -12.63 -3.91
C ILE A 324 -10.40 -13.94 -4.00
N ALA A 325 -9.99 -14.95 -3.22
CA ALA A 325 -10.66 -16.27 -3.21
C ALA A 325 -12.17 -16.15 -2.98
N GLN A 326 -12.59 -15.35 -1.95
CA GLN A 326 -13.99 -15.16 -1.63
C GLN A 326 -14.75 -14.41 -2.74
N ILE A 327 -14.12 -13.40 -3.35
CA ILE A 327 -14.71 -12.65 -4.47
C ILE A 327 -14.90 -13.55 -5.69
N LEU A 328 -14.03 -14.53 -5.90
CA LEU A 328 -14.12 -15.48 -7.01
C LEU A 328 -15.09 -16.65 -6.73
N ALA A 329 -15.32 -17.00 -5.49
CA ALA A 329 -16.16 -18.14 -5.11
C ALA A 329 -17.57 -18.14 -5.74
N PRO A 330 -18.31 -17.02 -5.80
CA PRO A 330 -19.65 -16.99 -6.41
C PRO A 330 -19.68 -17.36 -7.90
N VAL A 331 -18.53 -17.29 -8.58
CA VAL A 331 -18.39 -17.58 -10.02
C VAL A 331 -17.52 -18.82 -10.31
N ALA A 332 -17.12 -19.57 -9.29
CA ALA A 332 -16.25 -20.74 -9.39
C ALA A 332 -16.94 -22.01 -8.87
N LYS A 333 -16.47 -23.18 -9.29
CA LYS A 333 -16.85 -24.45 -8.67
C LYS A 333 -16.29 -24.55 -7.26
N HIS A 334 -14.99 -24.28 -7.11
CA HIS A 334 -14.27 -24.27 -5.84
C HIS A 334 -13.07 -23.33 -5.91
N VAL A 335 -12.75 -22.66 -4.81
CA VAL A 335 -11.55 -21.82 -4.69
C VAL A 335 -10.75 -22.27 -3.49
N THR A 336 -9.45 -22.56 -3.69
CA THR A 336 -8.50 -22.88 -2.62
C THR A 336 -7.51 -21.75 -2.47
N GLY A 337 -7.55 -21.07 -1.31
CA GLY A 337 -6.58 -20.03 -0.92
C GLY A 337 -5.40 -20.62 -0.16
N VAL A 338 -4.17 -20.20 -0.48
CA VAL A 338 -2.94 -20.58 0.23
C VAL A 338 -2.25 -19.33 0.76
N GLU A 339 -2.00 -19.29 2.06
CA GLU A 339 -1.36 -18.15 2.75
C GLU A 339 -0.45 -18.65 3.87
N ILE A 340 0.70 -18.01 4.05
CA ILE A 340 1.70 -18.42 5.06
C ILE A 340 1.32 -17.96 6.47
N VAL A 341 0.57 -16.87 6.60
CA VAL A 341 0.19 -16.28 7.89
C VAL A 341 -1.08 -16.95 8.41
N GLU A 342 -0.96 -17.75 9.48
CA GLU A 342 -2.07 -18.55 10.02
C GLU A 342 -3.26 -17.68 10.47
N GLU A 343 -3.00 -16.51 11.09
CA GLU A 343 -4.03 -15.57 11.51
C GLU A 343 -4.82 -14.99 10.31
N ALA A 344 -4.15 -14.81 9.17
CA ALA A 344 -4.82 -14.37 7.95
C ALA A 344 -5.72 -15.47 7.37
N VAL A 345 -5.27 -16.73 7.44
CA VAL A 345 -6.07 -17.89 7.02
C VAL A 345 -7.29 -18.06 7.91
N GLU A 346 -7.16 -17.89 9.23
CA GLU A 346 -8.31 -17.95 10.13
C GLU A 346 -9.31 -16.81 9.87
N ALA A 347 -8.82 -15.58 9.64
CA ALA A 347 -9.67 -14.48 9.20
C ALA A 347 -10.38 -14.76 7.89
N ALA A 348 -9.72 -15.43 6.93
CA ALA A 348 -10.32 -15.85 5.68
C ALA A 348 -11.48 -16.85 5.89
N ARG A 349 -11.30 -17.84 6.77
CA ARG A 349 -12.34 -18.82 7.13
C ARG A 349 -13.55 -18.16 7.80
N VAL A 350 -13.31 -17.24 8.74
CA VAL A 350 -14.37 -16.47 9.41
C VAL A 350 -15.16 -15.67 8.39
N ASN A 351 -14.49 -14.97 7.48
CA ASN A 351 -15.12 -14.15 6.45
C ASN A 351 -15.89 -14.99 5.42
N ALA A 352 -15.35 -16.14 4.99
CA ALA A 352 -16.06 -17.05 4.10
C ALA A 352 -17.36 -17.56 4.73
N LYS A 353 -17.32 -17.95 6.01
CA LYS A 353 -18.52 -18.35 6.77
C LYS A 353 -19.53 -17.20 6.90
N LEU A 354 -19.05 -15.97 7.17
CA LEU A 354 -19.88 -14.77 7.25
C LEU A 354 -20.64 -14.53 5.95
N ASN A 355 -20.01 -14.82 4.82
CA ASN A 355 -20.57 -14.66 3.47
C ASN A 355 -21.33 -15.88 2.96
N GLY A 356 -21.43 -16.98 3.73
CA GLY A 356 -22.10 -18.21 3.30
C GLY A 356 -21.42 -18.91 2.12
N LEU A 357 -20.08 -18.80 2.02
CA LEU A 357 -19.31 -19.37 0.91
C LEU A 357 -18.77 -20.75 1.30
N ASP A 358 -19.53 -21.81 0.95
CA ASP A 358 -19.16 -23.19 1.26
C ASP A 358 -18.15 -23.77 0.25
N ASN A 359 -17.90 -23.07 -0.85
CA ASN A 359 -16.98 -23.47 -1.92
C ASN A 359 -15.63 -22.74 -1.86
N CYS A 360 -15.26 -22.21 -0.69
CA CYS A 360 -13.93 -21.68 -0.40
C CYS A 360 -13.23 -22.54 0.66
N SER A 361 -11.99 -22.93 0.40
CA SER A 361 -11.11 -23.54 1.40
C SER A 361 -9.80 -22.74 1.55
N PHE A 362 -9.21 -22.76 2.75
CA PHE A 362 -8.00 -21.99 3.04
C PHE A 362 -6.97 -22.85 3.76
N ILE A 363 -5.74 -22.83 3.26
CA ILE A 363 -4.61 -23.63 3.75
C ILE A 363 -3.54 -22.69 4.28
N ALA A 364 -3.16 -22.87 5.56
CA ALA A 364 -2.05 -22.15 6.16
C ALA A 364 -0.74 -22.84 5.78
N GLY A 365 0.16 -22.11 5.14
CA GLY A 365 1.48 -22.62 4.79
C GLY A 365 2.19 -21.85 3.71
N ASP A 366 3.50 -22.04 3.65
CA ASP A 366 4.35 -21.46 2.62
C ASP A 366 4.00 -22.09 1.25
N VAL A 367 3.61 -21.26 0.28
CA VAL A 367 3.31 -21.68 -1.10
C VAL A 367 4.42 -22.60 -1.64
N LEU A 368 5.69 -22.30 -1.35
CA LEU A 368 6.83 -23.11 -1.77
C LEU A 368 6.76 -24.56 -1.28
N LYS A 369 6.10 -24.82 -0.16
CA LYS A 369 5.98 -26.16 0.46
C LYS A 369 4.62 -26.80 0.17
N VAL A 370 3.57 -26.03 0.39
CA VAL A 370 2.17 -26.51 0.31
C VAL A 370 1.80 -26.96 -1.09
N VAL A 371 2.32 -26.32 -2.15
CA VAL A 371 1.99 -26.68 -3.54
C VAL A 371 2.36 -28.13 -3.91
N ASP A 372 3.33 -28.74 -3.23
CA ASP A 372 3.70 -30.14 -3.46
C ASP A 372 2.68 -31.13 -2.86
N ASP A 373 1.93 -30.70 -1.84
CA ASP A 373 0.97 -31.53 -1.09
C ASP A 373 -0.47 -31.35 -1.59
N LEU A 374 -0.72 -30.40 -2.50
CA LEU A 374 -2.06 -30.15 -3.07
C LEU A 374 -2.44 -31.29 -4.02
N THR A 375 -3.45 -32.06 -3.64
CA THR A 375 -3.95 -33.19 -4.44
C THR A 375 -4.96 -32.78 -5.51
N GLU A 376 -5.65 -31.65 -5.30
CA GLU A 376 -6.59 -31.10 -6.26
C GLU A 376 -5.80 -30.39 -7.39
N LYS A 377 -6.22 -30.62 -8.64
CA LYS A 377 -5.63 -29.93 -9.79
C LYS A 377 -6.45 -28.69 -10.13
N PRO A 378 -5.86 -27.49 -10.13
CA PRO A 378 -6.59 -26.29 -10.53
C PRO A 378 -6.76 -26.21 -12.05
N ASP A 379 -7.85 -25.57 -12.48
CA ASP A 379 -8.07 -25.18 -13.87
C ASP A 379 -7.43 -23.82 -14.19
N LEU A 380 -7.26 -22.96 -13.18
CA LEU A 380 -6.54 -21.70 -13.28
C LEU A 380 -5.95 -21.29 -11.93
N ILE A 381 -4.94 -20.44 -11.97
CA ILE A 381 -4.28 -19.90 -10.77
C ILE A 381 -4.35 -18.37 -10.81
N VAL A 382 -4.70 -17.76 -9.66
CA VAL A 382 -4.55 -16.35 -9.39
C VAL A 382 -3.35 -16.18 -8.45
N LEU A 383 -2.48 -15.22 -8.75
CA LEU A 383 -1.27 -14.90 -8.00
C LEU A 383 -1.34 -13.46 -7.53
N ASP A 384 -1.24 -13.21 -6.22
CA ASP A 384 -1.07 -11.86 -5.65
C ASP A 384 0.14 -11.86 -4.70
N PRO A 385 1.37 -12.06 -5.21
CA PRO A 385 2.55 -12.21 -4.40
C PRO A 385 2.98 -10.89 -3.74
N PRO A 386 3.83 -10.96 -2.69
CA PRO A 386 4.38 -9.78 -2.05
C PRO A 386 5.23 -8.93 -3.02
N ARG A 387 5.61 -7.73 -2.59
CA ARG A 387 6.38 -6.75 -3.40
C ARG A 387 7.64 -7.32 -4.08
N ASP A 388 8.26 -8.32 -3.47
CA ASP A 388 9.45 -8.96 -4.05
C ASP A 388 9.12 -9.97 -5.16
N GLY A 389 7.83 -10.18 -5.46
CA GLY A 389 7.34 -11.14 -6.43
C GLY A 389 7.39 -12.57 -5.90
N ILE A 390 7.27 -13.54 -6.80
CA ILE A 390 7.27 -14.96 -6.44
C ILE A 390 8.71 -15.41 -6.12
N HIS A 391 8.85 -16.20 -5.08
CA HIS A 391 10.14 -16.79 -4.73
C HIS A 391 10.67 -17.64 -5.90
N PRO A 392 11.94 -17.52 -6.32
CA PRO A 392 12.48 -18.23 -7.49
C PRO A 392 12.35 -19.76 -7.47
N LYS A 393 12.26 -20.35 -6.28
CA LYS A 393 12.03 -21.81 -6.13
C LYS A 393 10.53 -22.18 -6.14
N ALA A 394 9.62 -21.24 -5.85
CA ALA A 394 8.18 -21.50 -5.85
C ALA A 394 7.59 -21.40 -7.26
N LEU A 395 8.06 -20.47 -8.09
CA LEU A 395 7.51 -20.25 -9.42
C LEU A 395 7.57 -21.48 -10.33
N PRO A 396 8.67 -22.27 -10.39
CA PRO A 396 8.69 -23.52 -11.15
C PRO A 396 7.67 -24.56 -10.65
N LYS A 397 7.41 -24.64 -9.35
CA LYS A 397 6.40 -25.55 -8.79
C LYS A 397 4.98 -25.12 -9.15
N ILE A 398 4.71 -23.81 -9.12
CA ILE A 398 3.42 -23.26 -9.58
C ILE A 398 3.22 -23.57 -11.06
N ILE A 399 4.25 -23.41 -11.88
CA ILE A 399 4.23 -23.74 -13.31
C ILE A 399 3.96 -25.23 -13.54
N ALA A 400 4.43 -26.13 -12.67
CA ALA A 400 4.25 -27.56 -12.77
C ALA A 400 2.79 -28.03 -12.63
N PHE A 401 1.87 -27.18 -12.11
CA PHE A 401 0.43 -27.46 -12.18
C PHE A 401 -0.10 -27.50 -13.60
N ASP A 402 0.62 -26.93 -14.53
CA ASP A 402 0.33 -27.01 -15.96
C ASP A 402 -1.05 -26.47 -16.35
N VAL A 403 -1.48 -25.39 -15.67
CA VAL A 403 -2.79 -24.78 -15.91
C VAL A 403 -2.81 -23.99 -17.22
N PRO A 404 -3.95 -23.93 -17.93
CA PRO A 404 -4.06 -23.12 -19.15
C PRO A 404 -4.01 -21.61 -18.92
N THR A 405 -4.34 -21.15 -17.69
CA THR A 405 -4.53 -19.73 -17.38
C THR A 405 -3.91 -19.36 -16.04
N ILE A 406 -3.14 -18.27 -16.04
CA ILE A 406 -2.64 -17.63 -14.83
C ILE A 406 -3.02 -16.14 -14.88
N VAL A 407 -3.62 -15.63 -13.80
CA VAL A 407 -3.84 -14.20 -13.58
C VAL A 407 -2.88 -13.73 -12.50
N TYR A 408 -2.07 -12.73 -12.80
CA TYR A 408 -1.06 -12.20 -11.91
C TYR A 408 -1.44 -10.77 -11.51
N VAL A 409 -1.63 -10.53 -10.21
CA VAL A 409 -1.80 -9.21 -9.61
C VAL A 409 -0.46 -8.74 -9.05
N SER A 410 -0.08 -7.49 -9.26
CA SER A 410 1.24 -6.99 -8.85
C SER A 410 1.18 -5.55 -8.37
N CYS A 411 1.52 -5.34 -7.10
CA CYS A 411 1.74 -4.00 -6.54
C CYS A 411 3.13 -3.41 -6.91
N LYS A 412 4.01 -4.19 -7.55
CA LYS A 412 5.34 -3.78 -7.98
C LYS A 412 5.65 -4.35 -9.37
N PRO A 413 5.29 -3.64 -10.43
CA PRO A 413 5.41 -4.13 -11.81
C PRO A 413 6.80 -4.62 -12.22
N THR A 414 7.87 -4.16 -11.56
CA THR A 414 9.23 -4.69 -11.79
C THR A 414 9.37 -6.17 -11.41
N SER A 415 8.64 -6.63 -10.40
CA SER A 415 8.60 -8.04 -10.02
C SER A 415 7.82 -8.86 -11.03
N LEU A 416 6.70 -8.33 -11.52
CA LEU A 416 5.90 -8.94 -12.59
C LEU A 416 6.75 -9.14 -13.85
N VAL A 417 7.53 -8.13 -14.29
CA VAL A 417 8.38 -8.25 -15.50
C VAL A 417 9.41 -9.37 -15.33
N ARG A 418 10.05 -9.47 -14.17
CA ARG A 418 11.00 -10.55 -13.87
C ARG A 418 10.33 -11.93 -13.88
N ASP A 419 9.18 -12.07 -13.23
CA ASP A 419 8.47 -13.35 -13.13
C ASP A 419 7.85 -13.74 -14.49
N ARG A 420 7.47 -12.76 -15.33
CA ARG A 420 7.04 -12.95 -16.72
C ARG A 420 8.09 -13.66 -17.55
N GLU A 421 9.37 -13.32 -17.44
CA GLU A 421 10.45 -13.98 -18.18
C GLU A 421 10.48 -15.49 -17.91
N VAL A 422 10.27 -15.89 -16.65
CA VAL A 422 10.23 -17.31 -16.24
C VAL A 422 8.97 -18.01 -16.75
N LEU A 423 7.80 -17.35 -16.65
CA LEU A 423 6.54 -17.88 -17.17
C LEU A 423 6.60 -18.08 -18.70
N GLU A 424 7.14 -17.11 -19.44
CA GLU A 424 7.25 -17.17 -20.88
C GLU A 424 8.25 -18.26 -21.33
N ALA A 425 9.36 -18.44 -20.60
CA ALA A 425 10.29 -19.56 -20.83
C ALA A 425 9.65 -20.94 -20.60
N ALA A 426 8.61 -21.02 -19.77
CA ALA A 426 7.83 -22.23 -19.48
C ALA A 426 6.62 -22.43 -20.43
N GLY A 427 6.50 -21.63 -21.50
CA GLY A 427 5.45 -21.78 -22.51
C GLY A 427 4.18 -20.97 -22.25
N TYR A 428 4.16 -20.10 -21.25
CA TYR A 428 3.07 -19.13 -21.10
C TYR A 428 3.34 -17.90 -21.99
N ARG A 429 2.29 -17.15 -22.27
CA ARG A 429 2.37 -15.86 -22.95
C ARG A 429 1.50 -14.86 -22.20
N MET A 430 2.06 -13.73 -21.85
CA MET A 430 1.26 -12.59 -21.41
C MET A 430 0.42 -12.10 -22.60
N VAL A 431 -0.90 -12.19 -22.52
CA VAL A 431 -1.80 -11.79 -23.62
C VAL A 431 -2.39 -10.41 -23.43
N LYS A 432 -2.62 -10.00 -22.19
CA LYS A 432 -3.08 -8.65 -21.86
C LYS A 432 -2.69 -8.25 -20.45
N ALA A 433 -2.65 -6.93 -20.23
CA ALA A 433 -2.41 -6.35 -18.93
C ALA A 433 -3.19 -5.03 -18.78
N ARG A 434 -3.59 -4.74 -17.54
CA ARG A 434 -4.29 -3.50 -17.16
C ARG A 434 -3.70 -2.98 -15.86
N ALA A 435 -3.47 -1.66 -15.79
CA ALA A 435 -3.10 -0.99 -14.56
C ALA A 435 -4.34 -0.51 -13.80
N VAL A 436 -4.27 -0.45 -12.46
CA VAL A 436 -5.35 0.07 -11.61
C VAL A 436 -4.74 1.05 -10.62
N ASP A 437 -5.21 2.31 -10.64
CA ASP A 437 -4.72 3.31 -9.69
C ASP A 437 -5.38 3.16 -8.32
N MET A 438 -4.78 2.34 -7.49
CA MET A 438 -5.18 2.14 -6.09
C MET A 438 -4.78 3.30 -5.18
N PHE A 439 -3.81 4.14 -5.60
CA PHE A 439 -3.12 5.07 -4.71
C PHE A 439 -2.96 6.46 -5.34
N PRO A 440 -4.08 7.21 -5.57
CA PRO A 440 -4.02 8.59 -6.05
C PRO A 440 -3.02 9.43 -5.28
N ALA A 441 -2.37 10.37 -5.95
CA ALA A 441 -1.33 11.25 -5.45
C ALA A 441 0.01 10.57 -5.05
N THR A 442 0.09 9.25 -5.03
CA THR A 442 1.32 8.51 -4.68
C THR A 442 1.95 7.89 -5.93
N GLY A 443 3.16 7.30 -5.79
CA GLY A 443 3.80 6.51 -6.86
C GLY A 443 3.34 5.06 -6.94
N GLY A 444 2.43 4.61 -6.06
CA GLY A 444 1.91 3.25 -6.04
C GLY A 444 0.91 2.99 -7.16
N ILE A 445 0.86 1.74 -7.63
CA ILE A 445 -0.06 1.27 -8.66
C ILE A 445 -0.17 -0.25 -8.59
N GLU A 446 -1.33 -0.79 -8.92
CA GLU A 446 -1.52 -2.23 -9.13
C GLU A 446 -1.55 -2.55 -10.63
N THR A 447 -1.11 -3.73 -10.99
CA THR A 447 -1.15 -4.22 -12.38
C THR A 447 -1.71 -5.63 -12.40
N VAL A 448 -2.71 -5.89 -13.22
CA VAL A 448 -3.25 -7.23 -13.46
C VAL A 448 -2.79 -7.68 -14.84
N ALA A 449 -2.18 -8.86 -14.92
CA ALA A 449 -1.72 -9.47 -16.16
C ALA A 449 -2.33 -10.85 -16.36
N LEU A 450 -2.78 -11.15 -17.58
CA LEU A 450 -3.29 -12.44 -17.98
C LEU A 450 -2.23 -13.20 -18.78
N PHE A 451 -1.91 -14.39 -18.32
CA PHE A 451 -1.04 -15.35 -18.99
C PHE A 451 -1.84 -16.55 -19.45
N LEU A 452 -1.67 -16.92 -20.72
CA LEU A 452 -2.23 -18.14 -21.29
C LEU A 452 -1.09 -19.08 -21.69
N LYS A 453 -1.29 -20.35 -21.50
CA LYS A 453 -0.38 -21.39 -21.96
C LYS A 453 -0.48 -21.54 -23.49
N LYS A 454 0.66 -21.64 -24.17
CA LYS A 454 0.74 -21.89 -25.61
C LYS A 454 0.36 -23.32 -25.97
#